data_f46216db8dcf795637ed3454f28fd580
#
_entry.id   f46216db8dcf795637ed3454f28fd580
#
_cell.length_a   1.000
_cell.length_b   1.000
_cell.length_c   1.000
_cell.angle_alpha   90.00
_cell.angle_beta   90.00
_cell.angle_gamma   90.00
#
_symmetry.space_group_name_H-M   'P 1'
#
loop_
_entity.id
_entity.type
_entity.pdbx_description
1 polymer ?
#
loop_
_entity_poly.entity_id
_entity_poly.type
_entity_poly.pdbx_seq_one_letter_code
_entity_poly.pdbx_strand_id
1 'polypeptide(L)'
;MSKFHTETVTYVHHWNDSLFTIKTTRDAGLRFRNGEFAMIGIMVDGKPLMRAYSIASPNYEEHLEFFSIKVQDGPLTSRLQHIKVGDELIISKKPTGTLVLDDLLPGKNLYMLSTGTGLAPFLSLSLSLIHI
;
A
#
# COMPACT_ATOMS: atom_id res chain seq x y z
N MET A 1 -8.97 5.52 -21.72
CA MET A 1 -7.69 5.46 -20.97
C MET A 1 -7.92 4.86 -19.59
N SER A 2 -7.10 3.91 -19.23
CA SER A 2 -7.19 3.29 -17.91
C SER A 2 -6.68 4.24 -16.82
N LYS A 3 -7.41 4.34 -15.72
CA LYS A 3 -6.99 5.09 -14.53
C LYS A 3 -6.13 4.24 -13.59
N PHE A 4 -5.86 2.99 -13.96
CA PHE A 4 -5.22 2.01 -13.11
C PHE A 4 -4.05 1.36 -13.82
N HIS A 5 -3.04 0.98 -13.05
CA HIS A 5 -2.03 0.01 -13.46
C HIS A 5 -2.48 -1.38 -13.02
N THR A 6 -2.17 -2.39 -13.81
CA THR A 6 -2.27 -3.78 -13.38
C THR A 6 -0.89 -4.25 -12.96
N GLU A 7 -0.76 -4.65 -11.70
CA GLU A 7 0.50 -5.11 -11.14
C GLU A 7 0.41 -6.57 -10.72
N THR A 8 1.53 -7.26 -10.75
CA THR A 8 1.61 -8.67 -10.39
C THR A 8 2.02 -8.80 -8.92
N VAL A 9 1.31 -9.65 -8.19
CA VAL A 9 1.66 -9.97 -6.80
C VAL A 9 2.93 -10.80 -6.79
N THR A 10 3.95 -10.33 -6.06
CA THR A 10 5.26 -11.00 -5.98
C THR A 10 5.51 -11.65 -4.63
N TYR A 11 4.75 -11.28 -3.61
CA TYR A 11 4.94 -11.79 -2.25
C TYR A 11 3.65 -11.63 -1.46
N VAL A 12 3.29 -12.65 -0.70
CA VAL A 12 2.19 -12.62 0.27
C VAL A 12 2.66 -13.28 1.54
N HIS A 13 2.46 -12.62 2.68
CA HIS A 13 2.81 -13.20 3.98
C HIS A 13 1.69 -12.94 4.98
N HIS A 14 1.18 -14.00 5.58
CA HIS A 14 0.19 -13.91 6.63
C HIS A 14 0.89 -13.91 7.99
N TRP A 15 0.85 -12.75 8.66
CA TRP A 15 1.50 -12.57 9.96
C TRP A 15 0.76 -13.30 11.08
N ASN A 16 -0.57 -13.28 11.01
CA ASN A 16 -1.46 -13.95 11.96
C ASN A 16 -2.84 -14.14 11.31
N ASP A 17 -3.84 -14.46 12.11
CA ASP A 17 -5.20 -14.71 11.61
C ASP A 17 -5.89 -13.45 11.07
N SER A 18 -5.36 -12.27 11.33
CA SER A 18 -6.01 -11.01 10.95
C SER A 18 -5.18 -10.11 10.05
N LEU A 19 -3.86 -10.28 9.97
CA LEU A 19 -2.98 -9.36 9.27
C LEU A 19 -2.13 -10.07 8.23
N PHE A 20 -2.02 -9.48 7.04
CA PHE A 20 -1.14 -9.98 5.99
C PHE A 20 -0.51 -8.83 5.20
N THR A 21 0.60 -9.15 4.55
CA THR A 21 1.35 -8.24 3.68
C THR A 21 1.27 -8.71 2.25
N ILE A 22 1.11 -7.76 1.33
CA ILE A 22 1.17 -8.02 -0.11
C ILE A 22 2.27 -7.14 -0.70
N LYS A 23 3.14 -7.73 -1.51
CA LYS A 23 4.08 -6.97 -2.35
C LYS A 23 3.72 -7.19 -3.81
N THR A 24 3.87 -6.15 -4.61
CA THR A 24 3.58 -6.18 -6.04
C THR A 24 4.71 -5.59 -6.84
N THR A 25 4.71 -5.85 -8.13
CA THR A 25 5.50 -5.08 -9.08
C THR A 25 5.05 -3.62 -9.04
N ARG A 26 5.89 -2.75 -9.56
CA ARG A 26 5.62 -1.31 -9.60
C ARG A 26 5.88 -0.79 -11.00
N ASP A 27 4.90 -0.09 -11.57
CA ASP A 27 5.08 0.58 -12.84
C ASP A 27 6.21 1.62 -12.75
N ALA A 28 7.08 1.64 -13.75
CA ALA A 28 8.24 2.54 -13.77
C ALA A 28 7.85 4.03 -13.75
N GLY A 29 6.64 4.35 -14.20
CA GLY A 29 6.11 5.70 -14.20
C GLY A 29 5.40 6.13 -12.93
N LEU A 30 5.18 5.19 -11.99
CA LEU A 30 4.48 5.51 -10.76
C LEU A 30 5.36 6.34 -9.82
N ARG A 31 4.87 7.50 -9.41
CA ARG A 31 5.53 8.38 -8.45
C ARG A 31 4.63 8.61 -7.25
N PHE A 32 5.22 8.55 -6.06
CA PHE A 32 4.50 8.86 -4.82
C PHE A 32 5.47 9.45 -3.79
N ARG A 33 4.90 10.19 -2.83
CA ARG A 33 5.65 10.64 -1.66
C ARG A 33 5.44 9.64 -0.53
N ASN A 34 6.48 9.40 0.25
CA ASN A 34 6.39 8.50 1.40
C ASN A 34 5.31 8.97 2.36
N GLY A 35 4.42 8.05 2.74
CA GLY A 35 3.26 8.34 3.57
C GLY A 35 1.94 8.44 2.80
N GLU A 36 1.99 8.52 1.48
CA GLU A 36 0.78 8.54 0.66
C GLU A 36 0.12 7.16 0.56
N PHE A 37 -1.14 7.15 0.14
CA PHE A 37 -1.90 5.93 -0.13
C PHE A 37 -2.27 5.84 -1.61
N ALA A 38 -2.59 4.63 -2.04
CA ALA A 38 -3.13 4.36 -3.36
C ALA A 38 -4.43 3.57 -3.22
N MET A 39 -5.28 3.65 -4.22
CA MET A 39 -6.42 2.75 -4.33
C MET A 39 -5.91 1.44 -4.90
N ILE A 40 -6.16 0.34 -4.22
CA ILE A 40 -5.82 -0.99 -4.73
C ILE A 40 -7.05 -1.89 -4.71
N GLY A 41 -7.06 -2.87 -5.59
CA GLY A 41 -8.18 -3.79 -5.65
C GLY A 41 -8.06 -4.84 -6.72
N ILE A 42 -9.20 -5.46 -6.99
CA ILE A 42 -9.33 -6.55 -7.96
C ILE A 42 -10.55 -6.29 -8.84
N MET A 43 -10.58 -6.95 -9.98
CA MET A 43 -11.77 -6.95 -10.84
C MET A 43 -12.77 -7.98 -10.32
N VAL A 44 -14.00 -7.56 -10.11
CA VAL A 44 -15.11 -8.42 -9.68
C VAL A 44 -16.27 -8.19 -10.64
N ASP A 45 -16.68 -9.24 -11.35
CA ASP A 45 -17.78 -9.18 -12.33
C ASP A 45 -17.60 -8.06 -13.36
N GLY A 46 -16.38 -7.87 -13.84
CA GLY A 46 -16.05 -6.87 -14.85
C GLY A 46 -15.92 -5.45 -14.32
N LYS A 47 -16.01 -5.25 -13.02
CA LYS A 47 -15.90 -3.93 -12.38
C LYS A 47 -14.76 -3.91 -11.35
N PRO A 48 -14.03 -2.79 -11.23
CA PRO A 48 -12.99 -2.67 -10.23
C PRO A 48 -13.62 -2.50 -8.83
N LEU A 49 -13.16 -3.32 -7.90
CA LEU A 49 -13.49 -3.20 -6.47
C LEU A 49 -12.22 -2.75 -5.76
N MET A 50 -12.19 -1.50 -5.31
CA MET A 50 -10.98 -0.86 -4.80
C MET A 50 -11.21 -0.20 -3.45
N ARG A 51 -10.14 -0.14 -2.65
CA ARG A 51 -10.11 0.57 -1.37
C ARG A 51 -8.77 1.26 -1.21
N ALA A 52 -8.73 2.27 -0.36
CA ALA A 52 -7.51 3.01 -0.06
C ALA A 52 -6.59 2.18 0.84
N TYR A 53 -5.33 2.09 0.45
CA TYR A 53 -4.28 1.42 1.23
C TYR A 53 -3.04 2.30 1.26
N SER A 54 -2.52 2.54 2.46
CA SER A 54 -1.26 3.25 2.60
C SER A 54 -0.12 2.40 2.04
N ILE A 55 0.79 3.04 1.33
CA ILE A 55 1.97 2.39 0.77
C ILE A 55 2.99 2.23 1.91
N ALA A 56 3.38 1.00 2.21
CA ALA A 56 4.33 0.69 3.28
C ALA A 56 5.78 0.74 2.81
N SER A 57 6.03 0.47 1.53
CA SER A 57 7.38 0.57 0.96
C SER A 57 7.78 2.03 0.72
N PRO A 58 9.08 2.35 0.82
CA PRO A 58 9.53 3.70 0.49
C PRO A 58 9.54 3.93 -1.02
N ASN A 59 9.54 5.19 -1.42
CA ASN A 59 9.40 5.58 -2.82
C ASN A 59 10.60 5.22 -3.71
N TYR A 60 11.73 4.85 -3.12
CA TYR A 60 12.92 4.43 -3.89
C TYR A 60 12.92 2.93 -4.25
N GLU A 61 12.03 2.13 -3.65
CA GLU A 61 11.97 0.69 -3.92
C GLU A 61 11.29 0.42 -5.27
N GLU A 62 11.72 -0.64 -5.93
CA GLU A 62 11.16 -1.05 -7.23
C GLU A 62 9.87 -1.84 -7.09
N HIS A 63 9.43 -2.13 -5.87
CA HIS A 63 8.19 -2.83 -5.58
C HIS A 63 7.28 -1.96 -4.72
N LEU A 64 6.00 -2.33 -4.64
CA LEU A 64 5.04 -1.75 -3.71
C LEU A 64 4.70 -2.76 -2.64
N GLU A 65 4.51 -2.28 -1.42
CA GLU A 65 4.11 -3.11 -0.28
C GLU A 65 2.90 -2.49 0.41
N PHE A 66 1.95 -3.35 0.77
CA PHE A 66 0.72 -2.94 1.46
C PHE A 66 0.44 -3.90 2.61
N PHE A 67 -0.13 -3.38 3.69
CA PHE A 67 -0.65 -4.18 4.80
C PHE A 67 -2.16 -4.22 4.74
N SER A 68 -2.75 -5.39 4.94
CA SER A 68 -4.18 -5.58 4.94
C SER A 68 -4.63 -6.43 6.11
N ILE A 69 -5.84 -6.16 6.59
CA ILE A 69 -6.48 -6.98 7.61
C ILE A 69 -7.56 -7.86 6.98
N LYS A 70 -7.78 -9.01 7.59
CA LYS A 70 -8.80 -9.96 7.15
C LYS A 70 -10.14 -9.62 7.81
N VAL A 71 -10.94 -8.83 7.12
CA VAL A 71 -12.29 -8.50 7.57
C VAL A 71 -13.26 -9.48 6.91
N GLN A 72 -13.89 -10.34 7.69
CA GLN A 72 -14.73 -11.43 7.18
C GLN A 72 -15.81 -10.97 6.21
N ASP A 73 -16.48 -9.87 6.53
CA ASP A 73 -17.60 -9.36 5.73
C ASP A 73 -17.19 -8.20 4.82
N GLY A 74 -15.91 -7.86 4.75
CA GLY A 74 -15.40 -6.82 3.86
C GLY A 74 -15.47 -7.27 2.40
N PRO A 75 -16.10 -6.51 1.50
CA PRO A 75 -16.23 -6.93 0.10
C PRO A 75 -14.90 -7.20 -0.60
N LEU A 76 -13.90 -6.35 -0.36
CA LEU A 76 -12.57 -6.52 -0.95
C LEU A 76 -11.70 -7.46 -0.11
N THR A 77 -11.61 -7.23 1.20
CA THR A 77 -10.68 -7.98 2.05
C THR A 77 -11.03 -9.46 2.15
N SER A 78 -12.31 -9.83 2.05
CA SER A 78 -12.70 -11.24 2.03
C SER A 78 -12.15 -11.98 0.80
N ARG A 79 -11.93 -11.27 -0.30
CA ARG A 79 -11.32 -11.81 -1.51
C ARG A 79 -9.81 -11.65 -1.51
N LEU A 80 -9.34 -10.49 -1.06
CA LEU A 80 -7.92 -10.15 -1.07
C LEU A 80 -7.08 -11.07 -0.18
N GLN A 81 -7.66 -11.58 0.93
CA GLN A 81 -6.95 -12.51 1.81
C GLN A 81 -6.55 -13.83 1.14
N HIS A 82 -7.17 -14.16 0.00
CA HIS A 82 -6.88 -15.38 -0.76
C HIS A 82 -5.96 -15.13 -1.95
N ILE A 83 -5.46 -13.91 -2.12
CA ILE A 83 -4.58 -13.58 -3.23
C ILE A 83 -3.26 -14.34 -3.10
N LYS A 84 -2.68 -14.71 -4.24
CA LYS A 84 -1.46 -15.51 -4.31
C LYS A 84 -0.43 -14.84 -5.20
N VAL A 85 0.82 -15.22 -5.01
CA VAL A 85 1.90 -14.80 -5.90
C VAL A 85 1.56 -15.19 -7.34
N GLY A 86 1.69 -14.23 -8.25
CA GLY A 86 1.31 -14.39 -9.64
C GLY A 86 -0.06 -13.84 -10.00
N ASP A 87 -0.92 -13.60 -8.99
CA ASP A 87 -2.20 -12.94 -9.21
C ASP A 87 -2.01 -11.46 -9.54
N GLU A 88 -3.03 -10.85 -10.12
CA GLU A 88 -2.99 -9.45 -10.50
C GLU A 88 -3.76 -8.58 -9.52
N LEU A 89 -3.20 -7.41 -9.21
CA LEU A 89 -3.86 -6.33 -8.50
C LEU A 89 -3.96 -5.11 -9.40
N ILE A 90 -5.06 -4.37 -9.30
CA ILE A 90 -5.17 -3.07 -9.94
C ILE A 90 -4.82 -1.98 -8.92
N ILE A 91 -4.03 -1.01 -9.34
CA ILE A 91 -3.51 0.06 -8.49
C ILE A 91 -3.71 1.38 -9.20
N SER A 92 -4.23 2.38 -8.48
CA SER A 92 -4.45 3.71 -9.05
C SER A 92 -3.13 4.35 -9.48
N LYS A 93 -3.19 5.12 -10.57
CA LYS A 93 -2.00 5.77 -11.14
C LYS A 93 -1.48 6.95 -10.31
N LYS A 94 -2.34 7.55 -9.50
CA LYS A 94 -2.01 8.76 -8.74
C LYS A 94 -2.22 8.54 -7.25
N PRO A 95 -1.19 8.07 -6.53
CA PRO A 95 -1.23 8.06 -5.07
C PRO A 95 -1.43 9.47 -4.52
N THR A 96 -2.04 9.57 -3.35
CA THR A 96 -2.34 10.84 -2.71
C THR A 96 -2.31 10.69 -1.19
N GLY A 97 -2.47 11.79 -0.47
CA GLY A 97 -2.51 11.80 0.98
C GLY A 97 -1.69 12.95 1.53
N THR A 98 -1.88 13.21 2.81
CA THR A 98 -1.24 14.36 3.49
C THR A 98 -0.30 13.94 4.62
N LEU A 99 -0.16 12.64 4.90
CA LEU A 99 0.75 12.15 5.94
C LEU A 99 2.17 12.05 5.37
N VAL A 100 2.72 13.19 5.01
CA VAL A 100 4.03 13.31 4.37
C VAL A 100 4.93 14.25 5.16
N LEU A 101 6.25 14.07 5.04
CA LEU A 101 7.23 14.91 5.75
C LEU A 101 7.13 16.39 5.38
N ASP A 102 6.73 16.69 4.15
CA ASP A 102 6.59 18.06 3.64
C ASP A 102 5.65 18.92 4.48
N ASP A 103 4.67 18.29 5.14
CA ASP A 103 3.66 18.97 5.93
C ASP A 103 4.07 19.14 7.40
N LEU A 104 5.27 18.72 7.77
CA LEU A 104 5.78 18.82 9.13
C LEU A 104 6.64 20.06 9.31
N LEU A 105 6.56 20.65 10.50
CA LEU A 105 7.47 21.72 10.88
C LEU A 105 8.82 21.13 11.29
N PRO A 106 9.94 21.85 11.07
CA PRO A 106 11.24 21.38 11.51
C PRO A 106 11.29 21.14 13.02
N GLY A 107 11.98 20.07 13.43
CA GLY A 107 12.13 19.70 14.83
C GLY A 107 13.23 18.66 15.01
N LYS A 108 13.56 18.36 16.27
CA LYS A 108 14.61 17.40 16.61
C LYS A 108 14.08 15.98 16.72
N ASN A 109 12.82 15.81 17.04
CA ASN A 109 12.21 14.50 17.27
C ASN A 109 10.96 14.34 16.44
N LEU A 110 10.78 13.14 15.88
CA LEU A 110 9.59 12.79 15.14
C LEU A 110 8.91 11.61 15.85
N TYR A 111 7.69 11.83 16.34
CA TYR A 111 6.89 10.80 16.97
C TYR A 111 5.88 10.26 15.97
N MET A 112 5.86 8.95 15.80
CA MET A 112 4.95 8.26 14.88
C MET A 112 4.07 7.31 15.69
N LEU A 113 2.79 7.68 15.85
CA LEU A 113 1.84 6.93 16.66
C LEU A 113 0.87 6.19 15.74
N SER A 114 0.81 4.88 15.86
CA SER A 114 -0.05 4.06 15.02
C SER A 114 -0.65 2.88 15.76
N THR A 115 -1.78 2.39 15.22
CA THR A 115 -2.39 1.12 15.62
C THR A 115 -2.64 0.30 14.36
N GLY A 116 -2.54 -1.02 14.48
CA GLY A 116 -2.85 -1.93 13.37
C GLY A 116 -2.09 -1.60 12.08
N THR A 117 -2.80 -1.54 10.97
CA THR A 117 -2.22 -1.25 9.66
C THR A 117 -1.77 0.21 9.50
N GLY A 118 -2.08 1.08 10.46
CA GLY A 118 -1.60 2.47 10.46
C GLY A 118 -0.08 2.57 10.52
N LEU A 119 0.62 1.47 10.82
CA LEU A 119 2.09 1.41 10.75
C LEU A 119 2.62 1.57 9.32
N ALA A 120 1.84 1.20 8.31
CA ALA A 120 2.29 1.18 6.92
C ALA A 120 2.90 2.50 6.42
N PRO A 121 2.23 3.67 6.53
CA PRO A 121 2.82 4.91 6.06
C PRO A 121 4.07 5.30 6.84
N PHE A 122 4.14 4.94 8.11
CA PHE A 122 5.31 5.24 8.94
C PHE A 122 6.53 4.40 8.57
N LEU A 123 6.34 3.18 8.08
CA LEU A 123 7.45 2.39 7.54
C LEU A 123 8.02 3.05 6.29
N SER A 124 7.16 3.50 5.39
CA SER A 124 7.57 4.23 4.19
C SER A 124 8.38 5.48 4.56
N LEU A 125 7.88 6.28 5.51
CA LEU A 125 8.55 7.48 5.99
C LEU A 125 9.88 7.18 6.66
N SER A 126 9.91 6.19 7.57
CA SER A 126 11.12 5.82 8.32
C SER A 126 12.24 5.36 7.38
N LEU A 127 11.90 4.51 6.41
CA LEU A 127 12.87 4.00 5.46
C LEU A 127 13.42 5.12 4.56
N SER A 128 12.60 6.12 4.24
CA SER A 128 13.07 7.26 3.47
C SER A 128 14.10 8.10 4.25
N LEU A 129 13.94 8.22 5.56
CA LEU A 129 14.85 8.98 6.41
C LEU A 129 16.23 8.33 6.55
N ILE A 130 16.32 7.01 6.42
CA ILE A 130 17.58 6.28 6.49
C ILE A 130 18.50 6.63 5.31
N HIS A 131 17.95 7.04 4.19
CA HIS A 131 18.68 7.35 2.97
C HIS A 131 19.01 8.84 2.78
N ILE A 132 18.78 9.65 3.79
CA ILE A 132 19.12 11.07 3.74
C ILE A 132 20.59 11.29 4.08
#